data_85fbb3115f256f3d778f69124d9226dc
#
_entry.id   85fbb3115f256f3d778f69124d9226dc
#
_cell.length_a   1.000
_cell.length_b   1.000
_cell.length_c   1.000
_cell.angle_alpha   90.00
_cell.angle_beta   90.00
_cell.angle_gamma   90.00
#
_symmetry.space_group_name_H-M   'P 1'
#
loop_
_entity.id
_entity.type
_entity.pdbx_description
1 polymer ?
#
loop_
_entity_poly.entity_id
_entity_poly.type
_entity_poly.pdbx_seq_one_letter_code
_entity_poly.pdbx_strand_id
1 'polypeptide(L)'
;MQPLSLFGPVDALLGGTHHPAILYVLIVLAVANVITRTIAHRAHVRQAREEGADAISQHPAHVATSILLILGSFYLATVELHAGIVLSVLVVGMFITDLFELEARRVEARNDRTIGRPNGAIAASVLVVLYAGYISLFFVIAPVWNAIV
;
A
#
# COMPACT_ATOMS: atom_id res chain seq x y z
N MET A 1 -31.21 -1.51 20.92
CA MET A 1 -29.98 -0.72 21.03
C MET A 1 -29.02 -1.26 19.98
N GLN A 2 -28.74 -0.49 18.93
CA GLN A 2 -27.63 -0.83 18.04
C GLN A 2 -26.35 -0.68 18.84
N PRO A 3 -25.41 -1.64 18.78
CA PRO A 3 -24.12 -1.43 19.39
C PRO A 3 -23.53 -0.17 18.77
N LEU A 4 -23.06 0.75 19.61
CA LEU A 4 -22.29 1.91 19.17
C LEU A 4 -21.09 1.37 18.37
N SER A 5 -21.19 1.41 17.03
CA SER A 5 -20.06 1.00 16.22
C SER A 5 -18.95 2.01 16.47
N LEU A 6 -17.80 1.52 16.89
CA LEU A 6 -16.60 2.34 17.14
C LEU A 6 -16.23 3.19 15.92
N PHE A 7 -16.66 2.75 14.75
CA PHE A 7 -16.37 3.35 13.43
C PHE A 7 -17.61 3.94 12.75
N GLY A 8 -18.70 4.22 13.47
CA GLY A 8 -19.98 4.66 12.90
C GLY A 8 -19.89 5.72 11.79
N PRO A 9 -19.17 6.84 11.98
CA PRO A 9 -18.99 7.83 10.91
C PRO A 9 -18.20 7.31 9.70
N VAL A 10 -17.21 6.45 9.95
CA VAL A 10 -16.39 5.83 8.90
C VAL A 10 -17.20 4.77 8.15
N ASP A 11 -17.98 3.95 8.88
CA ASP A 11 -18.88 2.94 8.31
C ASP A 11 -19.96 3.57 7.41
N ALA A 12 -20.46 4.74 7.77
CA ALA A 12 -21.44 5.47 6.96
C ALA A 12 -20.86 5.92 5.61
N LEU A 13 -19.56 6.25 5.57
CA LEU A 13 -18.88 6.72 4.36
C LEU A 13 -18.26 5.59 3.54
N LEU A 14 -17.67 4.59 4.18
CA LEU A 14 -16.80 3.60 3.55
C LEU A 14 -17.36 2.18 3.57
N GLY A 15 -18.33 1.88 4.45
CA GLY A 15 -18.79 0.54 4.78
C GLY A 15 -20.06 0.07 4.04
N GLY A 16 -20.36 0.53 2.83
CA GLY A 16 -21.58 0.16 2.09
C GLY A 16 -21.89 -1.35 2.04
N THR A 17 -23.17 -1.74 1.99
CA THR A 17 -23.63 -3.12 2.14
C THR A 17 -23.35 -4.03 0.94
N HIS A 18 -23.31 -3.51 -0.29
CA HIS A 18 -23.10 -4.30 -1.51
C HIS A 18 -21.74 -4.12 -2.15
N HIS A 19 -21.18 -2.91 -2.09
CA HIS A 19 -19.86 -2.58 -2.62
C HIS A 19 -19.24 -1.52 -1.70
N PRO A 20 -18.51 -1.95 -0.66
CA PRO A 20 -17.91 -1.02 0.28
C PRO A 20 -16.98 -0.03 -0.43
N ALA A 21 -17.19 1.26 -0.23
CA ALA A 21 -16.38 2.31 -0.87
C ALA A 21 -14.89 2.20 -0.49
N ILE A 22 -14.58 1.58 0.66
CA ILE A 22 -13.21 1.30 1.08
C ILE A 22 -12.41 0.52 0.05
N LEU A 23 -13.03 -0.39 -0.72
CA LEU A 23 -12.34 -1.17 -1.75
C LEU A 23 -11.76 -0.26 -2.83
N TYR A 24 -12.53 0.74 -3.27
CA TYR A 24 -12.07 1.71 -4.28
C TYR A 24 -11.02 2.67 -3.72
N VAL A 25 -11.17 3.08 -2.47
CA VAL A 25 -10.15 3.88 -1.78
C VAL A 25 -8.83 3.13 -1.70
N LEU A 26 -8.85 1.85 -1.36
CA LEU A 26 -7.66 1.02 -1.24
C LEU A 26 -6.95 0.81 -2.57
N ILE A 27 -7.66 0.55 -3.67
CA ILE A 27 -7.02 0.43 -4.99
C ILE A 27 -6.38 1.76 -5.43
N VAL A 28 -7.05 2.88 -5.21
CA VAL A 28 -6.50 4.21 -5.51
C VAL A 28 -5.26 4.49 -4.66
N LEU A 29 -5.31 4.19 -3.36
CA LEU A 29 -4.15 4.33 -2.47
C LEU A 29 -2.99 3.40 -2.86
N ALA A 30 -3.27 2.16 -3.29
CA ALA A 30 -2.25 1.23 -3.76
C ALA A 30 -1.53 1.76 -5.00
N VAL A 31 -2.27 2.29 -5.97
CA VAL A 31 -1.68 2.93 -7.16
C VAL A 31 -0.90 4.19 -6.78
N ALA A 32 -1.45 5.04 -5.92
CA ALA A 32 -0.77 6.23 -5.42
C ALA A 32 0.54 5.87 -4.69
N ASN A 33 0.55 4.77 -3.93
CA ASN A 33 1.76 4.29 -3.25
C ASN A 33 2.87 3.87 -4.24
N VAL A 34 2.51 3.23 -5.36
CA VAL A 34 3.48 2.92 -6.43
C VAL A 34 4.08 4.19 -7.03
N ILE A 35 3.24 5.20 -7.27
CA ILE A 35 3.70 6.49 -7.81
C ILE A 35 4.62 7.20 -6.81
N THR A 36 4.21 7.31 -5.53
CA THR A 36 5.01 7.96 -4.49
C THR A 36 6.32 7.22 -4.22
N ARG A 37 6.36 5.88 -4.36
CA ARG A 37 7.60 5.09 -4.32
C ARG A 37 8.59 5.51 -5.39
N THR A 38 8.11 5.70 -6.62
CA THR A 38 8.96 6.17 -7.72
C THR A 38 9.53 7.56 -7.44
N ILE A 39 8.71 8.46 -6.90
CA ILE A 39 9.13 9.80 -6.49
C ILE A 39 10.14 9.72 -5.35
N ALA A 40 9.88 8.91 -4.33
CA ALA A 40 10.78 8.70 -3.20
C ALA A 40 12.15 8.16 -3.64
N HIS A 41 12.16 7.17 -4.55
CA HIS A 41 13.42 6.64 -5.09
C HIS A 41 14.24 7.72 -5.77
N ARG A 42 13.64 8.57 -6.61
CA ARG A 42 14.33 9.68 -7.26
C ARG A 42 14.87 10.69 -6.25
N ALA A 43 14.10 10.97 -5.19
CA ALA A 43 14.52 11.85 -4.10
C ALA A 43 15.75 11.27 -3.36
N HIS A 44 15.74 9.97 -3.04
CA HIS A 44 16.86 9.30 -2.37
C HIS A 44 18.15 9.33 -3.22
N VAL A 45 18.04 9.08 -4.53
CA VAL A 45 19.20 9.17 -5.44
C VAL A 45 19.76 10.58 -5.47
N ARG A 46 18.90 11.60 -5.50
CA ARG A 46 19.33 13.01 -5.47
C ARG A 46 19.99 13.37 -4.13
N GLN A 47 19.35 13.05 -3.00
CA GLN A 47 19.90 13.30 -1.66
C GLN A 47 21.28 12.66 -1.49
N ALA A 48 21.44 11.40 -1.92
CA ALA A 48 22.73 10.73 -1.86
C ALA A 48 23.83 11.42 -2.64
N ARG A 49 23.49 11.99 -3.81
CA ARG A 49 24.47 12.69 -4.67
C ARG A 49 24.85 14.08 -4.18
N GLU A 50 23.89 14.82 -3.66
CA GLU A 50 24.05 16.23 -3.29
C GLU A 50 24.51 16.40 -1.84
N GLU A 51 24.02 15.57 -0.92
CA GLU A 51 24.17 15.76 0.51
C GLU A 51 24.82 14.55 1.23
N GLY A 52 24.99 13.43 0.53
CA GLY A 52 25.59 12.21 1.08
C GLY A 52 24.59 11.22 1.66
N ALA A 53 25.12 10.08 2.14
CA ALA A 53 24.31 8.94 2.60
C ALA A 53 23.41 9.27 3.80
N ASP A 54 23.85 10.12 4.71
CA ASP A 54 23.11 10.44 5.94
C ASP A 54 21.92 11.39 5.69
N ALA A 55 21.86 12.03 4.52
CA ALA A 55 20.74 12.87 4.10
C ALA A 55 19.56 12.05 3.56
N ILE A 56 19.75 10.77 3.24
CA ILE A 56 18.67 9.90 2.75
C ILE A 56 17.62 9.73 3.85
N SER A 57 16.43 10.26 3.59
CA SER A 57 15.30 10.25 4.54
C SER A 57 14.03 9.73 3.87
N GLN A 58 13.08 9.30 4.70
CA GLN A 58 11.78 8.86 4.21
C GLN A 58 11.05 10.00 3.50
N HIS A 59 10.51 9.71 2.32
CA HIS A 59 9.72 10.69 1.58
C HIS A 59 8.30 10.81 2.19
N PRO A 60 7.86 12.01 2.62
CA PRO A 60 6.64 12.15 3.40
C PRO A 60 5.37 11.66 2.67
N ALA A 61 5.26 11.90 1.37
CA ALA A 61 4.11 11.43 0.59
C ALA A 61 4.06 9.89 0.51
N HIS A 62 5.22 9.23 0.42
CA HIS A 62 5.28 7.77 0.40
C HIS A 62 4.93 7.18 1.77
N VAL A 63 5.41 7.77 2.85
CA VAL A 63 5.05 7.37 4.23
C VAL A 63 3.55 7.54 4.45
N ALA A 64 2.99 8.68 4.05
CA ALA A 64 1.56 8.95 4.19
C ALA A 64 0.69 7.91 3.46
N THR A 65 0.99 7.60 2.19
CA THR A 65 0.26 6.58 1.43
C THR A 65 0.39 5.19 2.03
N SER A 66 1.56 4.84 2.58
CA SER A 66 1.79 3.56 3.24
C SER A 66 0.99 3.43 4.54
N ILE A 67 0.97 4.47 5.37
CA ILE A 67 0.16 4.51 6.60
C ILE A 67 -1.33 4.41 6.28
N LEU A 68 -1.80 5.17 5.30
CA LEU A 68 -3.21 5.13 4.88
C LEU A 68 -3.60 3.75 4.34
N LEU A 69 -2.72 3.07 3.61
CA LEU A 69 -2.94 1.69 3.17
C LEU A 69 -3.04 0.71 4.35
N ILE A 70 -2.16 0.84 5.34
CA ILE A 70 -2.19 -0.01 6.54
C ILE A 70 -3.51 0.20 7.29
N LEU A 71 -3.86 1.45 7.59
CA LEU A 71 -5.10 1.77 8.30
C LEU A 71 -6.34 1.33 7.51
N GLY A 72 -6.36 1.58 6.21
CA GLY A 72 -7.46 1.19 5.33
C GLY A 72 -7.60 -0.33 5.20
N SER A 73 -6.50 -1.09 5.16
CA SER A 73 -6.55 -2.56 5.14
C SER A 73 -7.05 -3.14 6.46
N PHE A 74 -6.68 -2.56 7.59
CA PHE A 74 -7.21 -2.96 8.90
C PHE A 74 -8.70 -2.60 9.04
N TYR A 75 -9.11 -1.44 8.53
CA TYR A 75 -10.53 -1.11 8.47
C TYR A 75 -11.29 -2.09 7.57
N LEU A 76 -10.76 -2.46 6.40
CA LEU A 76 -11.36 -3.47 5.54
C LEU A 76 -11.57 -4.80 6.29
N ALA A 77 -10.65 -5.20 7.17
CA ALA A 77 -10.79 -6.42 7.96
C ALA A 77 -11.99 -6.38 8.93
N THR A 78 -12.49 -5.20 9.29
CA THR A 78 -13.73 -5.06 10.09
C THR A 78 -15.00 -5.20 9.26
N VAL A 79 -14.93 -4.92 7.96
CA VAL A 79 -16.06 -4.98 7.00
C VAL A 79 -16.08 -6.32 6.27
N GLU A 80 -14.93 -6.73 5.78
CA GLU A 80 -14.70 -7.96 5.01
C GLU A 80 -13.48 -8.69 5.58
N LEU A 81 -13.71 -9.55 6.58
CA LEU A 81 -12.65 -10.15 7.40
C LEU A 81 -11.55 -10.83 6.55
N HIS A 82 -11.96 -11.71 5.63
CA HIS A 82 -11.00 -12.47 4.82
C HIS A 82 -10.16 -11.57 3.91
N ALA A 83 -10.83 -10.72 3.13
CA ALA A 83 -10.16 -9.79 2.21
C ALA A 83 -9.26 -8.81 2.96
N GLY A 84 -9.73 -8.29 4.10
CA GLY A 84 -8.97 -7.36 4.92
C GLY A 84 -7.73 -7.99 5.56
N ILE A 85 -7.82 -9.22 6.06
CA ILE A 85 -6.65 -9.92 6.62
C ILE A 85 -5.59 -10.15 5.55
N VAL A 86 -5.97 -10.68 4.38
CA VAL A 86 -5.02 -10.94 3.29
C VAL A 86 -4.37 -9.65 2.83
N LEU A 87 -5.15 -8.59 2.58
CA LEU A 87 -4.62 -7.30 2.18
C LEU A 87 -3.71 -6.70 3.25
N SER A 88 -4.06 -6.82 4.53
CA SER A 88 -3.24 -6.31 5.65
C SER A 88 -1.87 -6.98 5.71
N VAL A 89 -1.81 -8.30 5.54
CA VAL A 89 -0.54 -9.04 5.49
C VAL A 89 0.34 -8.55 4.33
N LEU A 90 -0.25 -8.38 3.14
CA LEU A 90 0.47 -7.88 1.97
C LEU A 90 0.97 -6.44 2.16
N VAL A 91 0.14 -5.56 2.70
CA VAL A 91 0.47 -4.14 2.91
C VAL A 91 1.52 -3.98 4.00
N VAL A 92 1.40 -4.70 5.12
CA VAL A 92 2.40 -4.66 6.20
C VAL A 92 3.72 -5.24 5.71
N GLY A 93 3.69 -6.36 4.97
CA GLY A 93 4.88 -6.94 4.34
C GLY A 93 5.57 -5.97 3.39
N MET A 94 4.80 -5.27 2.56
CA MET A 94 5.31 -4.22 1.67
C MET A 94 5.97 -3.08 2.47
N PHE A 95 5.33 -2.60 3.54
CA PHE A 95 5.87 -1.54 4.39
C PHE A 95 7.19 -1.95 5.07
N ILE A 96 7.27 -3.17 5.59
CA ILE A 96 8.50 -3.72 6.18
C ILE A 96 9.60 -3.79 5.12
N THR A 97 9.28 -4.23 3.91
CA THR A 97 10.23 -4.28 2.79
C THR A 97 10.75 -2.88 2.43
N ASP A 98 9.88 -1.87 2.44
CA ASP A 98 10.28 -0.46 2.22
C ASP A 98 11.28 0.04 3.27
N LEU A 99 11.11 -0.35 4.54
CA LEU A 99 12.05 0.01 5.61
C LEU A 99 13.42 -0.64 5.39
N PHE A 100 13.47 -1.91 5.06
CA PHE A 100 14.74 -2.60 4.77
C PHE A 100 15.44 -2.03 3.54
N GLU A 101 14.69 -1.68 2.50
CA GLU A 101 15.27 -1.10 1.30
C GLU A 101 15.77 0.34 1.52
N LEU A 102 15.14 1.10 2.41
CA LEU A 102 15.64 2.41 2.82
C LEU A 102 17.03 2.28 3.48
N GLU A 103 17.18 1.33 4.41
CA GLU A 103 18.47 1.06 5.04
C GLU A 103 19.51 0.53 4.04
N ALA A 104 19.12 -0.33 3.12
CA ALA A 104 20.00 -0.81 2.06
C ALA A 104 20.55 0.35 1.23
N ARG A 105 19.72 1.33 0.86
CA ARG A 105 20.15 2.52 0.13
C ARG A 105 21.15 3.38 0.90
N ARG A 106 20.94 3.53 2.21
CA ARG A 106 21.90 4.25 3.06
C ARG A 106 23.25 3.55 3.09
N VAL A 107 23.25 2.22 3.21
CA VAL A 107 24.49 1.42 3.19
C VAL A 107 25.18 1.49 1.81
N GLU A 108 24.42 1.39 0.71
CA GLU A 108 24.96 1.53 -0.64
C GLU A 108 25.62 2.91 -0.83
N ALA A 109 24.96 3.99 -0.40
CA ALA A 109 25.48 5.34 -0.49
C ALA A 109 26.75 5.56 0.38
N ARG A 110 26.79 4.97 1.59
CA ARG A 110 28.00 5.03 2.45
C ARG A 110 29.20 4.33 1.86
N ASN A 111 28.97 3.32 1.03
CA ASN A 111 30.02 2.55 0.37
C ASN A 111 30.31 3.02 -1.07
N ASP A 112 29.89 4.25 -1.42
CA ASP A 112 30.03 4.83 -2.76
C ASP A 112 29.50 3.93 -3.90
N ARG A 113 28.50 3.11 -3.59
CA ARG A 113 27.84 2.24 -4.57
C ARG A 113 26.67 2.99 -5.21
N THR A 114 26.35 2.61 -6.43
CA THR A 114 25.13 3.10 -7.09
C THR A 114 23.92 2.56 -6.36
N ILE A 115 22.97 3.47 -6.05
CA ILE A 115 21.69 3.09 -5.40
C ILE A 115 20.89 2.24 -6.37
N GLY A 116 20.66 0.99 -5.98
CA GLY A 116 19.85 0.03 -6.72
C GLY A 116 18.36 0.36 -6.74
N ARG A 117 17.64 -0.27 -7.66
CA ARG A 117 16.16 -0.20 -7.65
C ARG A 117 15.60 -1.02 -6.49
N PRO A 118 14.50 -0.58 -5.86
CA PRO A 118 13.86 -1.30 -4.76
C PRO A 118 13.04 -2.49 -5.29
N ASN A 119 13.68 -3.51 -5.83
CA ASN A 119 13.02 -4.61 -6.51
C ASN A 119 12.08 -5.40 -5.60
N GLY A 120 12.45 -5.61 -4.33
CA GLY A 120 11.61 -6.29 -3.35
C GLY A 120 10.34 -5.51 -3.04
N ALA A 121 10.48 -4.21 -2.78
CA ALA A 121 9.34 -3.33 -2.54
C ALA A 121 8.46 -3.15 -3.77
N ILE A 122 9.04 -3.13 -4.98
CA ILE A 122 8.29 -3.12 -6.24
C ILE A 122 7.45 -4.39 -6.36
N ALA A 123 8.04 -5.57 -6.16
CA ALA A 123 7.34 -6.84 -6.21
C ALA A 123 6.20 -6.89 -5.17
N ALA A 124 6.47 -6.48 -3.94
CA ALA A 124 5.46 -6.42 -2.88
C ALA A 124 4.31 -5.46 -3.25
N SER A 125 4.60 -4.29 -3.83
CA SER A 125 3.55 -3.35 -4.25
C SER A 125 2.73 -3.85 -5.43
N VAL A 126 3.32 -4.61 -6.34
CA VAL A 126 2.57 -5.27 -7.43
C VAL A 126 1.56 -6.25 -6.84
N LEU A 127 1.95 -7.06 -5.85
CA LEU A 127 1.02 -7.98 -5.17
C LEU A 127 -0.12 -7.23 -4.47
N VAL A 128 0.18 -6.12 -3.80
CA VAL A 128 -0.86 -5.27 -3.17
C VAL A 128 -1.83 -4.73 -4.22
N VAL A 129 -1.33 -4.17 -5.33
CA VAL A 129 -2.17 -3.63 -6.41
C VAL A 129 -3.02 -4.72 -7.06
N LEU A 130 -2.43 -5.89 -7.34
CA LEU A 130 -3.16 -7.02 -7.94
C LEU A 130 -4.27 -7.51 -7.03
N TYR A 131 -3.99 -7.67 -5.73
CA TYR A 131 -5.00 -8.14 -4.79
C TYR A 131 -6.08 -7.07 -4.55
N ALA A 132 -5.71 -5.81 -4.34
CA ALA A 132 -6.66 -4.70 -4.21
C ALA A 132 -7.53 -4.55 -5.47
N GLY A 133 -6.93 -4.71 -6.66
CA GLY A 133 -7.65 -4.74 -7.93
C GLY A 133 -8.64 -5.91 -8.01
N TYR A 134 -8.21 -7.10 -7.63
CA TYR A 134 -9.05 -8.29 -7.60
C TYR A 134 -10.29 -8.07 -6.73
N ILE A 135 -10.13 -7.69 -5.47
CA ILE A 135 -11.25 -7.50 -4.55
C ILE A 135 -12.16 -6.32 -4.93
N SER A 136 -11.59 -5.27 -5.55
CA SER A 136 -12.35 -4.08 -5.96
C SER A 136 -13.16 -4.30 -7.23
N LEU A 137 -12.66 -5.12 -8.16
CA LEU A 137 -13.23 -5.33 -9.49
C LEU A 137 -13.90 -6.68 -9.66
N PHE A 138 -13.90 -7.52 -8.63
CA PHE A 138 -14.46 -8.88 -8.70
C PHE A 138 -15.93 -8.89 -9.14
N PHE A 139 -16.72 -7.88 -8.75
CA PHE A 139 -18.11 -7.76 -9.18
C PHE A 139 -18.28 -7.64 -10.70
N VAL A 140 -17.27 -7.11 -11.41
CA VAL A 140 -17.27 -7.02 -12.88
C VAL A 140 -17.01 -8.39 -13.50
N ILE A 141 -16.21 -9.21 -12.85
CA ILE A 141 -15.78 -10.52 -13.33
C ILE A 141 -16.78 -11.62 -12.91
N ALA A 142 -17.45 -11.43 -11.77
CA ALA A 142 -18.37 -12.43 -11.21
C ALA A 142 -19.47 -12.92 -12.18
N PRO A 143 -20.13 -12.09 -12.99
CA PRO A 143 -21.12 -12.57 -13.96
C PRO A 143 -20.51 -13.50 -15.02
N VAL A 144 -19.29 -13.21 -15.48
CA VAL A 144 -18.57 -14.04 -16.46
C VAL A 144 -18.12 -15.34 -15.80
N TRP A 145 -17.61 -15.26 -14.58
CA TRP A 145 -17.22 -16.43 -13.79
C TRP A 145 -18.40 -17.39 -13.57
N ASN A 146 -19.53 -16.85 -13.12
CA ASN A 146 -20.75 -17.63 -12.87
C ASN A 146 -21.39 -18.21 -14.14
N ALA A 147 -21.03 -17.71 -15.32
CA ALA A 147 -21.48 -18.26 -16.60
C ALA A 147 -20.62 -19.44 -17.08
N ILE A 148 -19.40 -19.57 -16.53
CA ILE A 148 -18.42 -20.61 -16.94
C ILE A 148 -18.43 -21.80 -15.96
N VAL A 149 -18.72 -21.54 -14.69
CA VAL A 149 -18.75 -22.52 -13.59
C VAL A 149 -20.19 -22.80 -13.17
#